data_d6ad1e17e1c826dd34269f8f5d929385
#
_entry.id   d6ad1e17e1c826dd34269f8f5d929385
#
_cell.length_a   1.000
_cell.length_b   1.000
_cell.length_c   1.000
_cell.angle_alpha   90.00
_cell.angle_beta   90.00
_cell.angle_gamma   90.00
#
_symmetry.space_group_name_H-M   'P 1'
#
loop_
_entity.id
_entity.type
_entity.pdbx_description
1 polymer ?
#
loop_
_entity_poly.entity_id
_entity_poly.type
_entity_poly.pdbx_seq_one_letter_code
_entity_poly.pdbx_strand_id
1 'polypeptide(L)'
;MMERGFAVAFCPSDCCTDVSDDAGTDETLNGEDKLHRRDLLRAVDFYITVLAMASHDLRQPLQVIVGAHELLARRLTARPEREHLERSEQASAQLEEKLDQLVDALQLHQRARRIEPQPVRVEPILQRLALQLDGPARRKGVDFRFLPTSTVILSQPVLLDGILRNLSRNALDHTSPGGRILVGCRRRGATVRIEVHDTGEGIPPDKLASVFEPFFRLDATRSDGLGLGLFIVRRAAACLGHHVDLR
;
A
#
# COMPACT_ATOMS: atom_id res chain seq x y z
N MET A 1 -6.70 21.09 16.07
CA MET A 1 -6.54 20.50 14.74
C MET A 1 -6.42 19.00 14.98
N MET A 2 -7.47 18.22 14.69
CA MET A 2 -7.46 16.79 14.97
C MET A 2 -6.48 16.11 14.03
N GLU A 3 -5.43 15.53 14.57
CA GLU A 3 -4.54 14.62 13.84
C GLU A 3 -5.36 13.37 13.53
N ARG A 4 -5.48 13.05 12.26
CA ARG A 4 -6.13 11.84 11.76
C ARG A 4 -5.05 10.87 11.35
N GLY A 5 -5.29 9.58 11.41
CA GLY A 5 -4.23 8.64 11.13
C GLY A 5 -4.70 7.21 10.91
N PHE A 6 -3.86 6.45 10.25
CA PHE A 6 -3.98 5.01 10.11
C PHE A 6 -3.18 4.33 11.20
N ALA A 7 -3.73 3.30 11.84
CA ALA A 7 -3.01 2.46 12.78
C ALA A 7 -3.12 1.00 12.37
N VAL A 8 -1.99 0.32 12.30
CA VAL A 8 -1.94 -1.14 12.15
C VAL A 8 -1.55 -1.74 13.50
N ALA A 9 -2.44 -2.54 14.07
CA ALA A 9 -2.22 -3.23 15.33
C ALA A 9 -1.66 -4.63 15.09
N PHE A 10 -0.56 -4.96 15.77
CA PHE A 10 0.12 -6.24 15.72
C PHE A 10 -0.13 -6.94 17.06
N CYS A 11 -0.89 -8.04 17.06
CA CYS A 11 -1.05 -8.89 18.23
C CYS A 11 0.08 -9.93 18.27
N PRO A 12 0.70 -10.21 19.46
CA PRO A 12 1.47 -11.43 19.65
C PRO A 12 0.53 -12.63 19.49
N SER A 13 1.05 -13.74 18.99
CA SER A 13 0.35 -14.97 18.63
C SER A 13 -0.54 -15.61 19.69
N ASP A 14 -0.47 -15.17 20.95
CA ASP A 14 -1.20 -15.78 22.07
C ASP A 14 -2.48 -15.04 22.49
N CYS A 15 -2.85 -13.93 21.83
CA CYS A 15 -4.00 -13.11 22.21
C CYS A 15 -5.22 -13.25 21.28
N CYS A 16 -5.18 -14.10 20.26
CA CYS A 16 -6.24 -14.26 19.27
C CYS A 16 -7.21 -15.42 19.57
N THR A 17 -7.57 -15.65 20.85
CA THR A 17 -8.55 -16.69 21.21
C THR A 17 -9.99 -16.18 21.35
N ASP A 18 -10.25 -14.90 21.14
CA ASP A 18 -11.62 -14.35 21.21
C ASP A 18 -12.01 -13.52 19.98
N VAL A 19 -11.74 -14.02 18.80
CA VAL A 19 -12.53 -13.66 17.62
C VAL A 19 -13.36 -14.89 17.31
N SER A 20 -14.65 -14.84 17.68
CA SER A 20 -15.63 -15.83 17.30
C SER A 20 -15.44 -16.20 15.83
N ASP A 21 -15.01 -17.43 15.63
CA ASP A 21 -14.96 -18.09 14.34
C ASP A 21 -16.32 -17.96 13.64
N ASP A 22 -16.41 -17.03 12.71
CA ASP A 22 -17.37 -17.12 11.62
C ASP A 22 -16.84 -18.10 10.54
N ALA A 23 -16.16 -19.15 11.00
CA ALA A 23 -15.76 -20.31 10.21
C ALA A 23 -16.89 -21.33 10.08
N GLY A 24 -18.12 -20.96 10.49
CA GLY A 24 -19.29 -21.86 10.55
C GLY A 24 -20.01 -22.10 9.23
N THR A 25 -19.48 -21.71 8.05
CA THR A 25 -20.20 -21.84 6.77
C THR A 25 -19.61 -22.84 5.77
N ASP A 26 -18.53 -23.56 6.11
CA ASP A 26 -17.89 -24.46 5.12
C ASP A 26 -18.39 -25.92 5.17
N GLU A 27 -19.17 -26.33 6.17
CA GLU A 27 -19.69 -27.69 6.27
C GLU A 27 -21.03 -27.92 5.57
N THR A 28 -21.75 -26.88 5.14
CA THR A 28 -23.06 -26.99 4.50
C THR A 28 -23.07 -26.87 2.98
N LEU A 29 -21.91 -26.59 2.35
CA LEU A 29 -21.85 -26.50 0.90
C LEU A 29 -21.91 -27.88 0.25
N ASN A 30 -22.85 -28.02 -0.66
CA ASN A 30 -23.02 -29.22 -1.50
C ASN A 30 -21.76 -29.42 -2.37
N GLY A 31 -21.47 -30.66 -2.80
CA GLY A 31 -20.26 -30.97 -3.60
C GLY A 31 -20.10 -30.12 -4.87
N GLU A 32 -21.20 -29.71 -5.49
CA GLU A 32 -21.23 -28.83 -6.66
C GLU A 32 -20.77 -27.40 -6.33
N ASP A 33 -21.15 -26.85 -5.19
CA ASP A 33 -20.75 -25.53 -4.74
C ASP A 33 -19.24 -25.48 -4.41
N LYS A 34 -18.70 -26.56 -3.84
CA LYS A 34 -17.26 -26.69 -3.59
C LYS A 34 -16.45 -26.76 -4.88
N LEU A 35 -16.98 -27.44 -5.90
CA LEU A 35 -16.35 -27.54 -7.22
C LEU A 35 -16.38 -26.18 -7.92
N HIS A 36 -17.51 -25.52 -7.96
CA HIS A 36 -17.68 -24.19 -8.56
C HIS A 36 -16.78 -23.14 -7.88
N ARG A 37 -16.69 -23.16 -6.55
CA ARG A 37 -15.78 -22.28 -5.80
C ARG A 37 -14.30 -22.54 -6.12
N ARG A 38 -13.91 -23.81 -6.32
CA ARG A 38 -12.53 -24.17 -6.74
C ARG A 38 -12.22 -23.68 -8.14
N ASP A 39 -13.14 -23.79 -9.07
CA ASP A 39 -12.96 -23.36 -10.45
C ASP A 39 -12.91 -21.82 -10.53
N LEU A 40 -13.73 -21.12 -9.74
CA LEU A 40 -13.67 -19.67 -9.59
C LEU A 40 -12.31 -19.20 -9.03
N LEU A 41 -11.82 -19.89 -8.00
CA LEU A 41 -10.52 -19.58 -7.41
C LEU A 41 -9.37 -19.81 -8.40
N ARG A 42 -9.42 -20.89 -9.21
CA ARG A 42 -8.43 -21.15 -10.28
C ARG A 42 -8.49 -20.10 -11.37
N ALA A 43 -9.66 -19.66 -11.77
CA ALA A 43 -9.84 -18.61 -12.75
C ALA A 43 -9.24 -17.28 -12.22
N VAL A 44 -9.51 -16.94 -10.97
CA VAL A 44 -8.91 -15.76 -10.32
C VAL A 44 -7.39 -15.88 -10.26
N ASP A 45 -6.83 -17.02 -9.85
CA ASP A 45 -5.38 -17.27 -9.83
C ASP A 45 -4.75 -17.14 -11.23
N PHE A 46 -5.43 -17.62 -12.26
CA PHE A 46 -5.00 -17.48 -13.65
C PHE A 46 -4.96 -16.00 -14.10
N TYR A 47 -6.05 -15.25 -13.89
CA TYR A 47 -6.09 -13.84 -14.24
C TYR A 47 -5.06 -13.02 -13.48
N ILE A 48 -4.83 -13.33 -12.21
CA ILE A 48 -3.78 -12.73 -11.39
C ILE A 48 -2.40 -12.96 -12.03
N THR A 49 -2.11 -14.19 -12.42
CA THR A 49 -0.82 -14.54 -13.03
C THR A 49 -0.63 -13.82 -14.37
N VAL A 50 -1.65 -13.78 -15.22
CA VAL A 50 -1.62 -13.08 -16.51
C VAL A 50 -1.40 -11.58 -16.32
N LEU A 51 -2.11 -10.96 -15.39
CA LEU A 51 -1.95 -9.53 -15.07
C LEU A 51 -0.56 -9.21 -14.51
N ALA A 52 -0.01 -10.08 -13.64
CA ALA A 52 1.34 -9.91 -13.11
C ALA A 52 2.40 -9.98 -14.23
N MET A 53 2.28 -10.94 -15.16
CA MET A 53 3.15 -11.03 -16.33
C MET A 53 3.01 -9.80 -17.22
N ALA A 54 1.78 -9.39 -17.55
CA ALA A 54 1.54 -8.21 -18.37
C ALA A 54 2.11 -6.93 -17.73
N SER A 55 2.00 -6.79 -16.42
CA SER A 55 2.56 -5.65 -15.68
C SER A 55 4.09 -5.64 -15.73
N HIS A 56 4.73 -6.80 -15.65
CA HIS A 56 6.18 -6.92 -15.82
C HIS A 56 6.60 -6.52 -17.25
N ASP A 57 5.88 -7.01 -18.24
CA ASP A 57 6.19 -6.75 -19.65
C ASP A 57 5.93 -5.28 -20.05
N LEU A 58 5.00 -4.59 -19.36
CA LEU A 58 4.77 -3.16 -19.53
C LEU A 58 5.83 -2.31 -18.83
N ARG A 59 6.43 -2.79 -17.73
CA ARG A 59 7.49 -2.07 -17.02
C ARG A 59 8.76 -1.91 -17.84
N GLN A 60 9.14 -2.92 -18.65
CA GLN A 60 10.34 -2.87 -19.49
C GLN A 60 10.33 -1.71 -20.49
N PRO A 61 9.32 -1.54 -21.38
CA PRO A 61 9.28 -0.41 -22.31
C PRO A 61 9.18 0.93 -21.57
N LEU A 62 8.52 0.96 -20.43
CA LEU A 62 8.41 2.17 -19.63
C LEU A 62 9.77 2.62 -19.06
N GLN A 63 10.61 1.70 -18.59
CA GLN A 63 11.98 2.00 -18.16
C GLN A 63 12.85 2.54 -19.32
N VAL A 64 12.63 2.06 -20.54
CA VAL A 64 13.29 2.61 -21.73
C VAL A 64 12.87 4.04 -22.00
N ILE A 65 11.57 4.35 -21.86
CA ILE A 65 11.03 5.70 -21.99
C ILE A 65 11.61 6.64 -20.92
N VAL A 66 11.65 6.22 -19.68
CA VAL A 66 12.24 6.99 -18.56
C VAL A 66 13.73 7.27 -18.82
N GLY A 67 14.50 6.25 -19.23
CA GLY A 67 15.91 6.42 -19.57
C GLY A 67 16.13 7.38 -20.77
N ALA A 68 15.24 7.34 -21.78
CA ALA A 68 15.28 8.28 -22.89
C ALA A 68 15.00 9.72 -22.45
N HIS A 69 14.04 9.93 -21.52
CA HIS A 69 13.76 11.23 -20.94
C HIS A 69 14.97 11.80 -20.19
N GLU A 70 15.66 11.00 -19.38
CA GLU A 70 16.86 11.43 -18.67
C GLU A 70 17.98 11.89 -19.62
N LEU A 71 18.14 11.21 -20.76
CA LEU A 71 19.12 11.59 -21.78
C LEU A 71 18.72 12.90 -22.49
N LEU A 72 17.43 13.09 -22.78
CA LEU A 72 16.91 14.30 -23.39
C LEU A 72 17.02 15.50 -22.43
N ALA A 73 16.72 15.32 -21.16
CA ALA A 73 16.80 16.37 -20.14
C ALA A 73 18.20 17.02 -20.07
N ARG A 74 19.25 16.23 -20.32
CA ARG A 74 20.65 16.70 -20.35
C ARG A 74 20.98 17.54 -21.58
N ARG A 75 20.21 17.44 -22.66
CA ARG A 75 20.48 18.06 -23.96
C ARG A 75 19.57 19.25 -24.27
N LEU A 76 18.38 19.26 -23.67
CA LEU A 76 17.39 20.32 -23.94
C LEU A 76 17.73 21.60 -23.18
N THR A 77 17.83 22.72 -23.91
CA THR A 77 18.11 24.04 -23.35
C THR A 77 16.90 24.96 -23.45
N ALA A 78 16.01 24.73 -24.39
CA ALA A 78 14.81 25.55 -24.59
C ALA A 78 13.74 25.24 -23.52
N ARG A 79 13.16 26.30 -22.93
CA ARG A 79 12.20 26.22 -21.83
C ARG A 79 10.92 25.40 -22.15
N PRO A 80 10.25 25.64 -23.31
CA PRO A 80 9.03 24.91 -23.65
C PRO A 80 9.27 23.40 -23.84
N GLU A 81 10.42 23.01 -24.40
CA GLU A 81 10.77 21.60 -24.60
C GLU A 81 11.04 20.90 -23.26
N ARG A 82 11.65 21.59 -22.30
CA ARG A 82 11.83 21.10 -20.94
C ARG A 82 10.52 20.90 -20.21
N GLU A 83 9.57 21.82 -20.32
CA GLU A 83 8.25 21.67 -19.71
C GLU A 83 7.48 20.46 -20.28
N HIS A 84 7.62 20.18 -21.57
CA HIS A 84 7.02 18.99 -22.19
C HIS A 84 7.70 17.70 -21.70
N LEU A 85 9.02 17.71 -21.56
CA LEU A 85 9.77 16.58 -21.04
C LEU A 85 9.39 16.28 -19.58
N GLU A 86 9.33 17.30 -18.71
CA GLU A 86 8.93 17.17 -17.32
C GLU A 86 7.52 16.59 -17.16
N ARG A 87 6.57 17.01 -18.02
CA ARG A 87 5.22 16.42 -18.04
C ARG A 87 5.23 14.94 -18.45
N SER A 88 6.06 14.59 -19.44
CA SER A 88 6.20 13.22 -19.92
C SER A 88 6.89 12.34 -18.86
N GLU A 89 7.90 12.83 -18.16
CA GLU A 89 8.53 12.16 -17.02
C GLU A 89 7.54 11.91 -15.89
N GLN A 90 6.71 12.90 -15.56
CA GLN A 90 5.65 12.77 -14.54
C GLN A 90 4.62 11.71 -14.94
N ALA A 91 4.18 11.70 -16.20
CA ALA A 91 3.23 10.70 -16.70
C ALA A 91 3.82 9.28 -16.67
N SER A 92 5.09 9.13 -17.02
CA SER A 92 5.81 7.85 -16.96
C SER A 92 5.93 7.35 -15.52
N ALA A 93 6.33 8.21 -14.60
CA ALA A 93 6.43 7.88 -13.17
C ALA A 93 5.07 7.46 -12.56
N GLN A 94 3.99 8.15 -12.95
CA GLN A 94 2.63 7.77 -12.54
C GLN A 94 2.22 6.39 -13.10
N LEU A 95 2.62 6.06 -14.33
CA LEU A 95 2.32 4.77 -14.94
C LEU A 95 3.11 3.64 -14.25
N GLU A 96 4.40 3.84 -13.97
CA GLU A 96 5.20 2.90 -13.18
C GLU A 96 4.54 2.61 -11.83
N GLU A 97 4.13 3.64 -11.14
CA GLU A 97 3.47 3.50 -9.85
C GLU A 97 2.17 2.71 -9.92
N LYS A 98 1.32 2.98 -10.93
CA LYS A 98 0.08 2.23 -11.13
C LYS A 98 0.33 0.76 -11.44
N LEU A 99 1.39 0.46 -12.21
CA LEU A 99 1.82 -0.91 -12.46
C LEU A 99 2.32 -1.59 -11.19
N ASP A 100 3.09 -0.90 -10.35
CA ASP A 100 3.56 -1.42 -9.07
C ASP A 100 2.41 -1.73 -8.12
N GLN A 101 1.41 -0.85 -8.03
CA GLN A 101 0.20 -1.09 -7.24
C GLN A 101 -0.58 -2.32 -7.71
N LEU A 102 -0.69 -2.53 -9.03
CA LEU A 102 -1.32 -3.73 -9.59
C LEU A 102 -0.53 -5.00 -9.23
N VAL A 103 0.79 -4.98 -9.42
CA VAL A 103 1.66 -6.13 -9.10
C VAL A 103 1.59 -6.47 -7.61
N ASP A 104 1.62 -5.46 -6.74
CA ASP A 104 1.52 -5.67 -5.30
C ASP A 104 0.18 -6.32 -4.91
N ALA A 105 -0.94 -5.84 -5.48
CA ALA A 105 -2.26 -6.42 -5.25
C ALA A 105 -2.32 -7.89 -5.70
N LEU A 106 -1.71 -8.20 -6.84
CA LEU A 106 -1.70 -9.53 -7.43
C LEU A 106 -0.79 -10.50 -6.66
N GLN A 107 0.42 -10.05 -6.30
CA GLN A 107 1.38 -10.87 -5.54
C GLN A 107 0.90 -11.17 -4.13
N LEU A 108 0.11 -10.26 -3.54
CA LEU A 108 -0.48 -10.48 -2.23
C LEU A 108 -1.29 -11.77 -2.17
N HIS A 109 -2.08 -12.05 -3.19
CA HIS A 109 -2.92 -13.25 -3.26
C HIS A 109 -2.10 -14.54 -3.36
N GLN A 110 -1.02 -14.53 -4.12
CA GLN A 110 -0.12 -15.69 -4.26
C GLN A 110 0.72 -15.93 -2.99
N ARG A 111 1.22 -14.84 -2.37
CA ARG A 111 2.05 -14.91 -1.16
C ARG A 111 1.26 -15.27 0.10
N ALA A 112 -0.03 -14.94 0.15
CA ALA A 112 -0.91 -15.28 1.28
C ALA A 112 -0.96 -16.81 1.57
N ARG A 113 -0.66 -17.65 0.60
CA ARG A 113 -0.65 -19.12 0.75
C ARG A 113 0.64 -19.69 1.41
N ARG A 114 1.71 -18.90 1.58
CA ARG A 114 3.01 -19.33 2.12
C ARG A 114 3.60 -18.32 3.10
N ILE A 115 2.75 -17.77 3.97
CA ILE A 115 3.22 -16.80 4.96
C ILE A 115 3.77 -17.56 6.16
N GLU A 116 5.08 -17.49 6.36
CA GLU A 116 5.71 -17.86 7.62
C GLU A 116 6.09 -16.56 8.36
N PRO A 117 5.38 -16.21 9.45
CA PRO A 117 5.73 -15.06 10.25
C PRO A 117 7.11 -15.26 10.88
N GLN A 118 7.93 -14.23 10.84
CA GLN A 118 9.26 -14.21 11.43
C GLN A 118 9.48 -12.93 12.24
N PRO A 119 10.43 -12.89 13.17
CA PRO A 119 10.81 -11.66 13.87
C PRO A 119 11.31 -10.61 12.87
N VAL A 120 10.61 -9.48 12.76
CA VAL A 120 10.93 -8.38 11.85
C VAL A 120 11.27 -7.13 12.66
N ARG A 121 12.45 -6.57 12.43
CA ARG A 121 12.82 -5.26 12.96
C ARG A 121 12.13 -4.19 12.12
N VAL A 122 11.35 -3.31 12.76
CA VAL A 122 10.57 -2.28 12.08
C VAL A 122 11.45 -1.14 11.57
N GLU A 123 12.49 -0.78 12.31
CA GLU A 123 13.38 0.34 12.01
C GLU A 123 13.94 0.36 10.58
N PRO A 124 14.52 -0.74 10.03
CA PRO A 124 15.05 -0.74 8.66
C PRO A 124 13.98 -0.48 7.60
N ILE A 125 12.73 -0.88 7.85
CA ILE A 125 11.62 -0.63 6.93
C ILE A 125 11.26 0.86 6.94
N LEU A 126 11.14 1.46 8.13
CA LEU A 126 10.85 2.90 8.26
C LEU A 126 11.95 3.77 7.65
N GLN A 127 13.23 3.39 7.82
CA GLN A 127 14.36 4.10 7.21
C GLN A 127 14.30 4.08 5.67
N ARG A 128 13.99 2.92 5.07
CA ARG A 128 13.82 2.83 3.62
C ARG A 128 12.66 3.71 3.13
N LEU A 129 11.52 3.67 3.82
CA LEU A 129 10.37 4.50 3.51
C LEU A 129 10.71 5.99 3.59
N ALA A 130 11.46 6.40 4.63
CA ALA A 130 11.90 7.77 4.76
C ALA A 130 12.73 8.22 3.56
N LEU A 131 13.70 7.39 3.13
CA LEU A 131 14.53 7.70 1.95
C LEU A 131 13.71 7.78 0.66
N GLN A 132 12.74 6.89 0.48
CA GLN A 132 11.89 6.87 -0.71
C GLN A 132 10.94 8.07 -0.78
N LEU A 133 10.40 8.50 0.36
CA LEU A 133 9.37 9.55 0.42
C LEU A 133 9.94 10.95 0.67
N ASP A 134 11.20 11.11 1.09
CA ASP A 134 11.82 12.42 1.36
C ASP A 134 11.76 13.35 0.13
N GLY A 135 12.19 12.87 -1.02
CA GLY A 135 12.14 13.65 -2.27
C GLY A 135 10.72 14.07 -2.67
N PRO A 136 9.78 13.14 -2.81
CA PRO A 136 8.36 13.46 -3.07
C PRO A 136 7.75 14.41 -2.04
N ALA A 137 7.98 14.20 -0.75
CA ALA A 137 7.46 15.04 0.33
C ALA A 137 7.99 16.48 0.24
N ARG A 138 9.29 16.64 0.01
CA ARG A 138 9.90 17.98 -0.19
C ARG A 138 9.34 18.69 -1.41
N ARG A 139 9.18 17.99 -2.56
CA ARG A 139 8.58 18.60 -3.76
C ARG A 139 7.14 19.05 -3.52
N LYS A 140 6.39 18.32 -2.70
CA LYS A 140 5.01 18.67 -2.31
C LYS A 140 4.94 19.71 -1.19
N GLY A 141 6.06 20.03 -0.53
CA GLY A 141 6.10 20.93 0.62
C GLY A 141 5.46 20.33 1.88
N VAL A 142 5.56 19.01 2.08
CA VAL A 142 5.02 18.28 3.24
C VAL A 142 6.17 17.88 4.16
N ASP A 143 6.03 18.11 5.46
CA ASP A 143 7.00 17.70 6.49
C ASP A 143 6.75 16.22 6.84
N PHE A 144 7.59 15.34 6.29
CA PHE A 144 7.51 13.91 6.53
C PHE A 144 8.56 13.47 7.56
N ARG A 145 8.09 12.84 8.63
CA ARG A 145 8.96 12.37 9.73
C ARG A 145 8.62 10.94 10.12
N PHE A 146 9.62 10.18 10.48
CA PHE A 146 9.43 8.91 11.17
C PHE A 146 10.11 8.94 12.55
N LEU A 147 9.53 8.19 13.50
CA LEU A 147 10.11 8.04 14.84
C LEU A 147 10.99 6.79 14.87
N PRO A 148 12.27 6.91 15.30
CA PRO A 148 13.15 5.77 15.50
C PRO A 148 12.52 4.76 16.45
N THR A 149 12.75 3.45 16.22
CA THR A 149 12.19 2.39 17.03
C THR A 149 13.09 1.16 17.09
N SER A 150 13.23 0.56 18.26
CA SER A 150 13.88 -0.74 18.43
C SER A 150 12.89 -1.90 18.34
N THR A 151 11.64 -1.64 17.97
CA THR A 151 10.55 -2.62 17.99
C THR A 151 10.82 -3.77 17.01
N VAL A 152 10.60 -4.98 17.50
CA VAL A 152 10.57 -6.22 16.73
C VAL A 152 9.15 -6.77 16.82
N ILE A 153 8.58 -7.17 15.70
CA ILE A 153 7.24 -7.77 15.62
C ILE A 153 7.31 -9.09 14.87
N LEU A 154 6.38 -9.99 15.16
CA LEU A 154 6.21 -11.20 14.36
C LEU A 154 5.39 -10.86 13.11
N SER A 155 6.00 -10.94 11.94
CA SER A 155 5.36 -10.55 10.68
C SER A 155 6.13 -11.11 9.48
N GLN A 156 5.74 -10.74 8.27
CA GLN A 156 6.44 -11.04 7.03
C GLN A 156 7.00 -9.73 6.44
N PRO A 157 8.32 -9.61 6.22
CA PRO A 157 8.96 -8.33 5.88
C PRO A 157 8.40 -7.65 4.64
N VAL A 158 8.15 -8.41 3.57
CA VAL A 158 7.70 -7.86 2.28
C VAL A 158 6.26 -7.35 2.38
N LEU A 159 5.39 -8.09 3.07
CA LEU A 159 3.99 -7.66 3.26
C LEU A 159 3.90 -6.45 4.19
N LEU A 160 4.70 -6.43 5.26
CA LEU A 160 4.78 -5.29 6.17
C LEU A 160 5.28 -4.04 5.46
N ASP A 161 6.34 -4.16 4.66
CA ASP A 161 6.86 -3.06 3.83
C ASP A 161 5.79 -2.53 2.87
N GLY A 162 5.08 -3.42 2.19
CA GLY A 162 3.96 -3.07 1.30
C GLY A 162 2.83 -2.33 2.01
N ILE A 163 2.43 -2.77 3.22
CA ILE A 163 1.42 -2.10 4.05
C ILE A 163 1.88 -0.66 4.36
N LEU A 164 3.08 -0.52 4.91
CA LEU A 164 3.58 0.77 5.37
C LEU A 164 3.83 1.73 4.20
N ARG A 165 4.31 1.24 3.07
CA ARG A 165 4.47 2.02 1.84
C ARG A 165 3.14 2.55 1.34
N ASN A 166 2.10 1.71 1.24
CA ASN A 166 0.77 2.13 0.80
C ASN A 166 0.16 3.17 1.74
N LEU A 167 0.25 2.96 3.06
CA LEU A 167 -0.27 3.92 4.04
C LEU A 167 0.48 5.26 3.99
N SER A 168 1.81 5.22 3.96
CA SER A 168 2.64 6.44 3.95
C SER A 168 2.47 7.23 2.66
N ARG A 169 2.31 6.53 1.52
CA ARG A 169 2.01 7.15 0.26
C ARG A 169 0.63 7.79 0.23
N ASN A 170 -0.37 7.07 0.69
CA ASN A 170 -1.73 7.59 0.80
C ASN A 170 -1.77 8.86 1.67
N ALA A 171 -1.05 8.84 2.81
CA ALA A 171 -0.88 10.03 3.65
C ALA A 171 -0.26 11.19 2.87
N LEU A 172 0.80 10.93 2.07
CA LEU A 172 1.45 11.96 1.26
C LEU A 172 0.53 12.50 0.17
N ASP A 173 -0.22 11.65 -0.52
CA ASP A 173 -1.10 12.04 -1.61
C ASP A 173 -2.25 12.92 -1.12
N HIS A 174 -2.78 12.67 0.09
CA HIS A 174 -3.90 13.40 0.69
C HIS A 174 -3.51 14.53 1.65
N THR A 175 -2.22 14.76 1.90
CA THR A 175 -1.75 15.88 2.71
C THR A 175 -1.43 17.09 1.81
N SER A 176 -2.04 18.24 2.10
CA SER A 176 -1.78 19.48 1.37
C SER A 176 -0.38 20.06 1.67
N PRO A 177 0.18 20.90 0.77
CA PRO A 177 1.41 21.64 1.04
C PRO A 177 1.37 22.37 2.39
N GLY A 178 2.47 22.35 3.14
CA GLY A 178 2.56 22.86 4.51
C GLY A 178 2.04 21.88 5.58
N GLY A 179 1.49 20.73 5.18
CA GLY A 179 1.05 19.68 6.10
C GLY A 179 2.19 18.82 6.63
N ARG A 180 1.84 17.88 7.50
CA ARG A 180 2.79 17.01 8.20
C ARG A 180 2.34 15.56 8.17
N ILE A 181 3.33 14.66 8.11
CA ILE A 181 3.13 13.21 8.22
C ILE A 181 4.12 12.68 9.25
N LEU A 182 3.62 11.88 10.18
CA LEU A 182 4.41 11.23 11.21
C LEU A 182 4.15 9.72 11.19
N VAL A 183 5.22 8.95 11.05
CA VAL A 183 5.17 7.48 11.12
C VAL A 183 5.92 7.00 12.34
N GLY A 184 5.32 6.13 13.14
CA GLY A 184 5.96 5.64 14.35
C GLY A 184 5.36 4.37 14.90
N CYS A 185 6.02 3.81 15.91
CA CYS A 185 5.57 2.62 16.63
C CYS A 185 5.20 2.98 18.07
N ARG A 186 4.06 2.48 18.53
CA ARG A 186 3.63 2.61 19.91
C ARG A 186 3.26 1.25 20.49
N ARG A 187 3.81 0.94 21.66
CA ARG A 187 3.40 -0.22 22.43
C ARG A 187 2.15 0.10 23.25
N ARG A 188 1.16 -0.78 23.21
CA ARG A 188 -0.04 -0.72 24.03
C ARG A 188 -0.29 -2.08 24.67
N GLY A 189 0.18 -2.24 25.93
CA GLY A 189 0.16 -3.53 26.61
C GLY A 189 0.97 -4.58 25.86
N ALA A 190 0.35 -5.70 25.51
CA ALA A 190 0.95 -6.77 24.73
C ALA A 190 1.01 -6.48 23.21
N THR A 191 0.29 -5.46 22.72
CA THR A 191 0.24 -5.15 21.29
C THR A 191 1.21 -4.04 20.91
N VAL A 192 1.70 -4.10 19.67
CA VAL A 192 2.44 -3.01 19.02
C VAL A 192 1.54 -2.42 17.95
N ARG A 193 1.46 -1.09 17.91
CA ARG A 193 0.80 -0.36 16.81
C ARG A 193 1.87 0.37 16.02
N ILE A 194 1.81 0.24 14.69
CA ILE A 194 2.51 1.14 13.78
C ILE A 194 1.46 2.13 13.29
N GLU A 195 1.72 3.39 13.51
CA GLU A 195 0.77 4.47 13.25
C GLU A 195 1.34 5.39 12.17
N VAL A 196 0.50 5.75 11.21
CA VAL A 196 0.77 6.77 10.18
C VAL A 196 -0.24 7.89 10.42
N HIS A 197 0.23 9.02 10.90
CA HIS A 197 -0.57 10.21 11.16
C HIS A 197 -0.30 11.25 10.07
N ASP A 198 -1.35 11.87 9.57
CA ASP A 198 -1.27 12.95 8.61
C ASP A 198 -2.19 14.11 9.01
N THR A 199 -1.97 15.26 8.38
CA THR A 199 -2.81 16.46 8.55
C THR A 199 -3.65 16.74 7.29
N GLY A 200 -3.95 15.70 6.52
CA GLY A 200 -4.73 15.78 5.29
C GLY A 200 -6.22 16.03 5.51
N GLU A 201 -6.97 15.98 4.42
CA GLU A 201 -8.42 16.21 4.40
C GLU A 201 -9.21 15.16 5.19
N GLY A 202 -8.62 13.97 5.44
CA GLY A 202 -9.25 12.87 6.15
C GLY A 202 -10.33 12.18 5.32
N ILE A 203 -10.99 11.19 5.95
CA ILE A 203 -12.02 10.37 5.32
C ILE A 203 -13.37 10.69 5.97
N PRO A 204 -14.40 11.03 5.19
CA PRO A 204 -15.74 11.23 5.71
C PRO A 204 -16.26 9.97 6.44
N PRO A 205 -16.96 10.10 7.57
CA PRO A 205 -17.42 8.96 8.36
C PRO A 205 -18.27 7.96 7.58
N ASP A 206 -19.09 8.43 6.65
CA ASP A 206 -19.94 7.63 5.77
C ASP A 206 -19.16 6.82 4.74
N LYS A 207 -17.89 7.12 4.53
CA LYS A 207 -16.98 6.45 3.55
C LYS A 207 -16.00 5.48 4.21
N LEU A 208 -15.89 5.46 5.54
CA LEU A 208 -14.91 4.64 6.26
C LEU A 208 -15.01 3.13 5.95
N ALA A 209 -16.21 2.62 5.72
CA ALA A 209 -16.40 1.21 5.34
C ALA A 209 -15.95 0.95 3.90
N SER A 210 -16.21 1.90 3.00
CA SER A 210 -15.99 1.74 1.55
C SER A 210 -14.55 2.00 1.11
N VAL A 211 -13.73 2.75 1.90
CA VAL A 211 -12.36 3.10 1.49
C VAL A 211 -11.44 1.88 1.34
N PHE A 212 -11.83 0.75 1.90
CA PHE A 212 -11.10 -0.51 1.74
C PHE A 212 -11.59 -1.37 0.58
N GLU A 213 -12.65 -0.95 -0.13
CA GLU A 213 -13.11 -1.66 -1.31
C GLU A 213 -12.15 -1.42 -2.50
N PRO A 214 -11.94 -2.42 -3.36
CA PRO A 214 -11.07 -2.26 -4.52
C PRO A 214 -11.64 -1.20 -5.47
N PHE A 215 -10.76 -0.37 -6.04
CA PHE A 215 -11.09 0.72 -6.97
C PHE A 215 -11.92 1.86 -6.36
N PHE A 216 -12.16 1.85 -5.06
CA PHE A 216 -12.89 2.94 -4.39
C PHE A 216 -12.01 4.19 -4.29
N ARG A 217 -12.61 5.35 -4.59
CA ARG A 217 -11.96 6.66 -4.52
C ARG A 217 -12.94 7.69 -3.96
N LEU A 218 -12.46 8.52 -3.04
CA LEU A 218 -13.25 9.62 -2.47
C LEU A 218 -13.57 10.69 -3.52
N ASP A 219 -12.61 10.97 -4.41
CA ASP A 219 -12.76 11.93 -5.50
C ASP A 219 -12.32 11.26 -6.82
N ALA A 220 -13.29 10.93 -7.67
CA ALA A 220 -13.05 10.31 -8.96
C ALA A 220 -12.39 11.26 -9.98
N THR A 221 -12.40 12.57 -9.72
CA THR A 221 -11.84 13.59 -10.62
C THR A 221 -10.32 13.75 -10.46
N ARG A 222 -9.76 13.38 -9.31
CA ARG A 222 -8.30 13.36 -9.11
C ARG A 222 -7.70 12.17 -9.86
N SER A 223 -6.71 12.40 -10.69
CA SER A 223 -6.06 11.36 -11.52
C SER A 223 -5.15 10.40 -10.72
N ASP A 224 -4.95 10.62 -9.43
CA ASP A 224 -3.95 9.96 -8.62
C ASP A 224 -4.47 8.63 -8.05
N GLY A 225 -3.83 7.52 -8.47
CA GLY A 225 -4.02 6.17 -7.93
C GLY A 225 -5.21 5.38 -8.49
N LEU A 226 -5.10 4.04 -8.39
CA LEU A 226 -6.11 3.07 -8.83
C LEU A 226 -7.19 2.77 -7.79
N GLY A 227 -7.11 3.35 -6.58
CA GLY A 227 -8.00 2.98 -5.49
C GLY A 227 -7.73 1.57 -4.93
N LEU A 228 -6.51 1.05 -5.08
CA LEU A 228 -6.12 -0.28 -4.61
C LEU A 228 -5.30 -0.23 -3.31
N GLY A 229 -4.72 0.92 -2.95
CA GLY A 229 -3.77 1.02 -1.84
C GLY A 229 -4.32 0.52 -0.50
N LEU A 230 -5.48 1.03 -0.08
CA LEU A 230 -6.11 0.61 1.18
C LEU A 230 -6.69 -0.81 1.12
N PHE A 231 -7.20 -1.25 -0.04
CA PHE A 231 -7.58 -2.64 -0.26
C PHE A 231 -6.39 -3.59 -0.04
N ILE A 232 -5.22 -3.27 -0.61
CA ILE A 232 -3.98 -4.03 -0.41
C ILE A 232 -3.61 -4.08 1.07
N VAL A 233 -3.67 -2.94 1.77
CA VAL A 233 -3.37 -2.84 3.20
C VAL A 233 -4.27 -3.78 4.01
N ARG A 234 -5.59 -3.72 3.82
CA ARG A 234 -6.56 -4.59 4.53
C ARG A 234 -6.28 -6.08 4.26
N ARG A 235 -6.06 -6.44 2.99
CA ARG A 235 -5.79 -7.83 2.60
C ARG A 235 -4.46 -8.34 3.16
N ALA A 236 -3.39 -7.55 3.06
CA ALA A 236 -2.08 -7.91 3.61
C ALA A 236 -2.11 -8.07 5.13
N ALA A 237 -2.75 -7.15 5.82
CA ALA A 237 -2.92 -7.22 7.26
C ALA A 237 -3.71 -8.46 7.68
N ALA A 238 -4.83 -8.75 7.02
CA ALA A 238 -5.62 -9.96 7.29
C ALA A 238 -4.81 -11.25 7.09
N CYS A 239 -4.00 -11.34 6.02
CA CYS A 239 -3.11 -12.48 5.78
C CYS A 239 -2.06 -12.67 6.88
N LEU A 240 -1.65 -11.58 7.54
CA LEU A 240 -0.67 -11.58 8.62
C LEU A 240 -1.30 -11.74 10.02
N GLY A 241 -2.63 -11.83 10.12
CA GLY A 241 -3.34 -11.79 11.40
C GLY A 241 -3.26 -10.41 12.10
N HIS A 242 -3.04 -9.34 11.34
CA HIS A 242 -2.93 -7.98 11.86
C HIS A 242 -4.24 -7.22 11.63
N HIS A 243 -4.52 -6.27 12.50
CA HIS A 243 -5.72 -5.42 12.41
C HIS A 243 -5.36 -4.01 11.93
N VAL A 244 -6.19 -3.43 11.06
CA VAL A 244 -6.03 -2.07 10.53
C VAL A 244 -7.18 -1.20 11.01
N ASP A 245 -6.84 -0.12 11.72
CA ASP A 245 -7.78 0.88 12.21
C ASP A 245 -7.59 2.21 11.46
N LEU A 246 -8.69 2.90 11.19
CA LEU A 246 -8.74 4.29 10.74
C LEU A 246 -9.22 5.18 11.90
N ARG A 247 -8.60 6.35 12.06
CA ARG A 247 -8.95 7.32 13.09
C ARG A 247 -8.99 8.74 12.54
#